data_d0f10a2ac9e7586464dbc060d4cd5bc8
#
_entry.id   d0f10a2ac9e7586464dbc060d4cd5bc8
#
_cell.length_a   1.000
_cell.length_b   1.000
_cell.length_c   1.000
_cell.angle_alpha   90.00
_cell.angle_beta   90.00
_cell.angle_gamma   90.00
#
_symmetry.space_group_name_H-M   'P 1'
#
loop_
_entity.id
_entity.type
_entity.pdbx_description
1 polymer ?
#
loop_
_entity_poly.entity_id
_entity_poly.type
_entity_poly.pdbx_seq_one_letter_code
_entity_poly.pdbx_strand_id
1 'polypeptide(L)'
;HKDLAIAALRAGKHVVCEKPVAMNVQELDEILAVAKETGKTFMVHQNRRWDPDFLMVRETDQAKTIGDIFQIESRVQGANGIPGDWRHLKEHGGGMLLDWGVHLLDQLLWLVDSPIQSFNVDFSYVLGDPVDDGFFTYITFENGVRAIVEVGTSNYTKLPRWYVKGMEGTAKIDDWDCQGEMIRATNAENVSAPKAIQAGVGLTKTMAPPSEEAMESIPLPEGHADFVPFYENLYEVIREGKEPIVKNAEVRQVLALIDEMFAVAGR
;
A
#
# COMPACT_ATOMS: atom_id res chain seq x y z
N HIS A 1 -1.34 -9.69 19.98
CA HIS A 1 -1.11 -8.31 20.49
C HIS A 1 -2.23 -7.85 21.44
N LYS A 2 -3.50 -8.22 21.22
CA LYS A 2 -4.66 -7.71 21.95
C LYS A 2 -4.48 -7.76 23.48
N ASP A 3 -4.24 -8.94 24.04
CA ASP A 3 -4.20 -9.12 25.50
C ASP A 3 -3.09 -8.30 26.17
N LEU A 4 -1.92 -8.24 25.52
CA LEU A 4 -0.78 -7.44 26.01
C LEU A 4 -1.07 -5.95 25.94
N ALA A 5 -1.67 -5.47 24.85
CA ALA A 5 -2.04 -4.06 24.69
C ALA A 5 -3.07 -3.64 25.76
N ILE A 6 -4.12 -4.45 25.95
CA ILE A 6 -5.16 -4.20 26.96
C ILE A 6 -4.56 -4.21 28.37
N ALA A 7 -3.70 -5.17 28.70
CA ALA A 7 -3.05 -5.24 30.01
C ALA A 7 -2.19 -3.98 30.28
N ALA A 8 -1.42 -3.54 29.28
CA ALA A 8 -0.58 -2.34 29.40
C ALA A 8 -1.41 -1.06 29.56
N LEU A 9 -2.48 -0.89 28.78
CA LEU A 9 -3.40 0.24 28.89
C LEU A 9 -4.05 0.29 30.27
N ARG A 10 -4.55 -0.84 30.80
CA ARG A 10 -5.13 -0.94 32.16
C ARG A 10 -4.11 -0.69 33.26
N ALA A 11 -2.83 -1.00 33.01
CA ALA A 11 -1.73 -0.63 33.89
C ALA A 11 -1.33 0.86 33.79
N GLY A 12 -2.11 1.68 33.07
CA GLY A 12 -1.90 3.12 32.93
C GLY A 12 -0.77 3.51 31.99
N LYS A 13 -0.37 2.64 31.07
CA LYS A 13 0.69 2.90 30.07
C LYS A 13 0.11 3.38 28.76
N HIS A 14 0.83 4.29 28.07
CA HIS A 14 0.62 4.52 26.63
C HIS A 14 1.22 3.34 25.87
N VAL A 15 0.61 2.97 24.76
CA VAL A 15 1.00 1.76 24.00
C VAL A 15 1.26 2.11 22.53
N VAL A 16 2.41 1.69 22.03
CA VAL A 16 2.67 1.55 20.60
C VAL A 16 2.62 0.06 20.26
N CYS A 17 1.78 -0.32 19.33
CA CYS A 17 1.58 -1.70 18.94
C CYS A 17 2.15 -1.95 17.53
N GLU A 18 2.90 -3.05 17.38
CA GLU A 18 3.34 -3.51 16.06
C GLU A 18 2.17 -4.03 15.22
N LYS A 19 2.37 -3.99 13.91
CA LYS A 19 1.46 -4.60 12.94
C LYS A 19 1.72 -6.12 12.79
N PRO A 20 0.75 -6.92 12.39
CA PRO A 20 -0.68 -6.61 12.37
C PRO A 20 -1.18 -6.36 13.78
N VAL A 21 -1.92 -5.29 13.96
CA VAL A 21 -2.33 -4.81 15.30
C VAL A 21 -3.21 -5.81 16.04
N ALA A 22 -4.04 -6.54 15.31
CA ALA A 22 -5.00 -7.51 15.81
C ALA A 22 -5.33 -8.52 14.70
N MET A 23 -6.04 -9.59 15.05
CA MET A 23 -6.48 -10.63 14.12
C MET A 23 -7.67 -10.18 13.25
N ASN A 24 -8.48 -9.26 13.76
CA ASN A 24 -9.69 -8.74 13.13
C ASN A 24 -10.09 -7.39 13.76
N VAL A 25 -11.09 -6.74 13.16
CA VAL A 25 -11.62 -5.45 13.62
C VAL A 25 -12.17 -5.54 15.03
N GLN A 26 -12.83 -6.62 15.41
CA GLN A 26 -13.41 -6.76 16.75
C GLN A 26 -12.32 -6.71 17.83
N GLU A 27 -11.20 -7.37 17.65
CA GLU A 27 -10.08 -7.31 18.59
C GLU A 27 -9.48 -5.91 18.71
N LEU A 28 -9.39 -5.19 17.58
CA LEU A 28 -8.93 -3.80 17.58
C LEU A 28 -9.92 -2.90 18.32
N ASP A 29 -11.23 -3.07 18.09
CA ASP A 29 -12.26 -2.29 18.77
C ASP A 29 -12.22 -2.51 20.30
N GLU A 30 -11.93 -3.73 20.78
CA GLU A 30 -11.71 -4.02 22.20
C GLU A 30 -10.51 -3.24 22.77
N ILE A 31 -9.39 -3.20 22.04
CA ILE A 31 -8.20 -2.42 22.44
C ILE A 31 -8.54 -0.92 22.51
N LEU A 32 -9.21 -0.40 21.49
CA LEU A 32 -9.56 1.02 21.41
C LEU A 32 -10.55 1.44 22.50
N ALA A 33 -11.50 0.54 22.87
CA ALA A 33 -12.40 0.78 23.97
C ALA A 33 -11.64 0.94 25.31
N VAL A 34 -10.65 0.08 25.56
CA VAL A 34 -9.82 0.16 26.77
C VAL A 34 -8.91 1.40 26.74
N ALA A 35 -8.36 1.75 25.58
CA ALA A 35 -7.57 2.98 25.43
C ALA A 35 -8.40 4.22 25.80
N LYS A 36 -9.66 4.27 25.33
CA LYS A 36 -10.61 5.33 25.67
C LYS A 36 -10.98 5.33 27.16
N GLU A 37 -11.27 4.15 27.73
CA GLU A 37 -11.61 3.98 29.16
C GLU A 37 -10.49 4.47 30.07
N THR A 38 -9.25 4.13 29.75
CA THR A 38 -8.07 4.47 30.55
C THR A 38 -7.51 5.88 30.28
N GLY A 39 -7.97 6.55 29.22
CA GLY A 39 -7.42 7.82 28.78
C GLY A 39 -5.97 7.75 28.33
N LYS A 40 -5.52 6.56 27.89
CA LYS A 40 -4.14 6.34 27.43
C LYS A 40 -4.07 6.33 25.92
N THR A 41 -2.95 6.85 25.39
CA THR A 41 -2.66 6.82 23.97
C THR A 41 -2.40 5.39 23.52
N PHE A 42 -3.06 5.00 22.44
CA PHE A 42 -2.76 3.79 21.69
C PHE A 42 -2.46 4.18 20.24
N MET A 43 -1.31 3.79 19.73
CA MET A 43 -0.89 4.03 18.33
C MET A 43 -0.37 2.75 17.72
N VAL A 44 -0.63 2.56 16.43
CA VAL A 44 -0.13 1.41 15.66
C VAL A 44 1.08 1.86 14.85
N HIS A 45 2.13 1.03 14.86
CA HIS A 45 3.38 1.32 14.16
C HIS A 45 3.27 1.00 12.67
N GLN A 46 2.50 1.81 11.93
CA GLN A 46 2.43 1.74 10.47
C GLN A 46 3.67 2.41 9.85
N ASN A 47 4.82 1.83 10.14
CA ASN A 47 6.14 2.37 9.81
C ASN A 47 6.38 2.56 8.31
N ARG A 48 5.70 1.77 7.45
CA ARG A 48 5.89 1.85 6.00
C ARG A 48 5.20 3.04 5.32
N ARG A 49 4.49 3.89 6.09
CA ARG A 49 4.10 5.24 5.64
C ARG A 49 5.31 6.16 5.37
N TRP A 50 6.49 5.78 5.88
CA TRP A 50 7.75 6.48 5.70
C TRP A 50 8.74 5.71 4.81
N ASP A 51 8.29 4.67 4.11
CA ASP A 51 9.11 3.99 3.10
C ASP A 51 9.43 4.97 1.96
N PRO A 52 10.71 5.07 1.52
CA PRO A 52 11.12 6.06 0.53
C PRO A 52 10.36 5.93 -0.79
N ASP A 53 10.15 4.72 -1.28
CA ASP A 53 9.41 4.43 -2.50
C ASP A 53 7.94 4.92 -2.42
N PHE A 54 7.28 4.76 -1.28
CA PHE A 54 5.94 5.27 -1.06
C PHE A 54 5.89 6.81 -0.99
N LEU A 55 6.86 7.42 -0.30
CA LEU A 55 6.95 8.88 -0.23
C LEU A 55 7.18 9.52 -1.59
N MET A 56 7.96 8.87 -2.48
CA MET A 56 8.14 9.29 -3.87
C MET A 56 6.80 9.28 -4.64
N VAL A 57 6.00 8.22 -4.50
CA VAL A 57 4.66 8.15 -5.11
C VAL A 57 3.75 9.25 -4.57
N ARG A 58 3.77 9.46 -3.26
CA ARG A 58 2.96 10.49 -2.60
C ARG A 58 3.34 11.91 -3.04
N GLU A 59 4.63 12.19 -3.15
CA GLU A 59 5.13 13.48 -3.66
C GLU A 59 4.73 13.68 -5.12
N THR A 60 4.84 12.65 -5.96
CA THR A 60 4.38 12.68 -7.37
C THR A 60 2.90 13.02 -7.48
N ASP A 61 2.05 12.44 -6.60
CA ASP A 61 0.62 12.76 -6.56
C ASP A 61 0.35 14.17 -6.05
N GLN A 62 0.98 14.58 -4.96
CA GLN A 62 0.79 15.91 -4.37
C GLN A 62 1.22 17.04 -5.31
N ALA A 63 2.33 16.85 -6.02
CA ALA A 63 2.83 17.79 -7.01
C ALA A 63 2.09 17.73 -8.35
N LYS A 64 1.18 16.75 -8.53
CA LYS A 64 0.49 16.47 -9.81
C LYS A 64 1.45 16.33 -10.99
N THR A 65 2.63 15.77 -10.75
CA THR A 65 3.72 15.71 -11.73
C THR A 65 3.35 14.95 -13.00
N ILE A 66 2.45 13.96 -12.87
CA ILE A 66 1.90 13.16 -13.99
C ILE A 66 0.40 13.42 -14.21
N GLY A 67 -0.12 14.55 -13.72
CA GLY A 67 -1.55 14.85 -13.72
C GLY A 67 -2.33 14.06 -12.66
N ASP A 68 -3.65 14.04 -12.76
CA ASP A 68 -4.50 13.30 -11.84
C ASP A 68 -4.30 11.79 -12.00
N ILE A 69 -3.99 11.11 -10.90
CA ILE A 69 -3.78 9.66 -10.88
C ILE A 69 -5.13 8.96 -11.06
N PHE A 70 -5.17 7.99 -11.97
CA PHE A 70 -6.35 7.16 -12.22
C PHE A 70 -6.11 5.67 -12.01
N GLN A 71 -4.85 5.21 -11.96
CA GLN A 71 -4.50 3.82 -11.67
C GLN A 71 -3.20 3.74 -10.86
N ILE A 72 -3.23 2.90 -9.82
CA ILE A 72 -2.10 2.62 -8.93
C ILE A 72 -1.89 1.12 -8.88
N GLU A 73 -0.66 0.67 -9.05
CA GLU A 73 -0.28 -0.72 -8.85
C GLU A 73 0.85 -0.77 -7.80
N SER A 74 0.64 -1.55 -6.75
CA SER A 74 1.60 -1.73 -5.64
C SER A 74 1.87 -3.21 -5.42
N ARG A 75 3.14 -3.61 -5.45
CA ARG A 75 3.54 -5.02 -5.34
C ARG A 75 4.68 -5.23 -4.37
N VAL A 76 4.60 -6.34 -3.64
CA VAL A 76 5.73 -6.89 -2.90
C VAL A 76 5.88 -8.35 -3.31
N GLN A 77 6.98 -8.65 -3.97
CA GLN A 77 7.22 -9.95 -4.57
C GLN A 77 8.58 -10.51 -4.18
N GLY A 78 8.63 -11.81 -3.92
CA GLY A 78 9.85 -12.56 -3.61
C GLY A 78 9.69 -14.04 -3.97
N ALA A 79 10.74 -14.83 -3.78
CA ALA A 79 10.77 -16.24 -4.19
C ALA A 79 11.15 -17.21 -3.05
N ASN A 80 11.17 -16.75 -1.80
CA ASN A 80 11.65 -17.56 -0.67
C ASN A 80 10.53 -18.23 0.13
N GLY A 81 9.28 -18.14 -0.34
CA GLY A 81 8.12 -18.64 0.40
C GLY A 81 7.84 -17.85 1.68
N ILE A 82 7.05 -18.44 2.57
CA ILE A 82 6.73 -17.86 3.88
C ILE A 82 7.85 -18.22 4.88
N PRO A 83 8.36 -17.26 5.68
CA PRO A 83 9.32 -17.55 6.75
C PRO A 83 8.80 -18.61 7.73
N GLY A 84 9.67 -19.48 8.25
CA GLY A 84 9.33 -20.57 9.17
C GLY A 84 9.04 -20.12 10.60
N ASP A 85 8.19 -19.11 10.79
CA ASP A 85 7.81 -18.54 12.07
C ASP A 85 6.27 -18.47 12.21
N TRP A 86 5.75 -17.53 13.02
CA TRP A 86 4.32 -17.34 13.24
C TRP A 86 3.52 -17.08 11.93
N ARG A 87 4.18 -16.68 10.86
CA ARG A 87 3.56 -16.41 9.55
C ARG A 87 2.97 -17.64 8.88
N HIS A 88 3.37 -18.85 9.28
CA HIS A 88 2.72 -20.10 8.87
C HIS A 88 1.49 -20.47 9.70
N LEU A 89 1.27 -19.80 10.84
CA LEU A 89 0.29 -20.21 11.84
C LEU A 89 -0.98 -19.38 11.72
N LYS A 90 -2.06 -19.99 11.24
CA LYS A 90 -3.36 -19.34 11.09
C LYS A 90 -3.86 -18.76 12.41
N GLU A 91 -3.68 -19.47 13.52
CA GLU A 91 -4.06 -19.05 14.87
C GLU A 91 -3.27 -17.84 15.39
N HIS A 92 -2.17 -17.49 14.76
CA HIS A 92 -1.36 -16.30 15.09
C HIS A 92 -1.47 -15.18 14.07
N GLY A 93 -2.42 -15.27 13.13
CA GLY A 93 -2.59 -14.27 12.08
C GLY A 93 -1.56 -14.38 10.97
N GLY A 94 -1.14 -15.61 10.65
CA GLY A 94 -0.25 -15.87 9.53
C GLY A 94 -0.89 -15.61 8.17
N GLY A 95 -0.07 -15.59 7.15
CA GLY A 95 -0.44 -15.31 5.77
C GLY A 95 -0.01 -13.92 5.31
N MET A 96 0.10 -13.77 4.02
CA MET A 96 0.67 -12.58 3.39
C MET A 96 -0.27 -11.38 3.40
N LEU A 97 -1.59 -11.60 3.47
CA LEU A 97 -2.52 -10.50 3.59
C LEU A 97 -2.34 -9.75 4.92
N LEU A 98 -2.16 -10.47 6.05
CA LEU A 98 -1.90 -9.86 7.36
C LEU A 98 -0.45 -9.41 7.54
N ASP A 99 0.53 -10.06 6.90
CA ASP A 99 1.93 -9.66 7.04
C ASP A 99 2.29 -8.45 6.17
N TRP A 100 2.04 -8.54 4.85
CA TRP A 100 2.38 -7.50 3.88
C TRP A 100 1.17 -6.67 3.43
N GLY A 101 0.02 -7.32 3.27
CA GLY A 101 -1.19 -6.63 2.80
C GLY A 101 -1.60 -5.48 3.69
N VAL A 102 -1.45 -5.61 5.00
CA VAL A 102 -1.73 -4.54 5.97
C VAL A 102 -0.93 -3.26 5.67
N HIS A 103 0.30 -3.38 5.17
CA HIS A 103 1.11 -2.23 4.80
C HIS A 103 0.70 -1.62 3.46
N LEU A 104 0.51 -2.48 2.44
CA LEU A 104 0.18 -2.01 1.10
C LEU A 104 -1.20 -1.37 1.04
N LEU A 105 -2.16 -1.95 1.76
CA LEU A 105 -3.51 -1.39 1.88
C LEU A 105 -3.51 -0.10 2.71
N ASP A 106 -2.72 -0.01 3.77
CA ASP A 106 -2.56 1.22 4.55
C ASP A 106 -1.98 2.36 3.69
N GLN A 107 -0.91 2.09 2.95
CA GLN A 107 -0.33 3.04 2.01
C GLN A 107 -1.33 3.49 0.95
N LEU A 108 -2.07 2.54 0.36
CA LEU A 108 -3.06 2.83 -0.68
C LEU A 108 -4.21 3.69 -0.15
N LEU A 109 -4.81 3.33 0.99
CA LEU A 109 -5.93 4.07 1.57
C LEU A 109 -5.50 5.44 2.11
N TRP A 110 -4.23 5.60 2.48
CA TRP A 110 -3.68 6.90 2.87
C TRP A 110 -3.34 7.80 1.68
N LEU A 111 -3.08 7.20 0.50
CA LEU A 111 -2.81 7.93 -0.75
C LEU A 111 -4.11 8.36 -1.45
N VAL A 112 -5.12 7.47 -1.48
CA VAL A 112 -6.39 7.71 -2.19
C VAL A 112 -7.45 8.18 -1.21
N ASP A 113 -7.72 9.48 -1.20
CA ASP A 113 -8.77 10.09 -0.36
C ASP A 113 -10.15 9.91 -1.01
N SER A 114 -10.64 8.68 -1.00
CA SER A 114 -11.97 8.31 -1.53
C SER A 114 -12.43 6.98 -0.95
N PRO A 115 -13.76 6.80 -0.71
CA PRO A 115 -14.30 5.51 -0.32
C PRO A 115 -14.05 4.44 -1.38
N ILE A 116 -13.95 3.19 -0.93
CA ILE A 116 -13.93 2.02 -1.82
C ILE A 116 -15.34 1.79 -2.34
N GLN A 117 -15.48 1.75 -3.67
CA GLN A 117 -16.73 1.38 -4.34
C GLN A 117 -16.89 -0.14 -4.44
N SER A 118 -15.81 -0.84 -4.79
CA SER A 118 -15.79 -2.30 -4.92
C SER A 118 -14.37 -2.85 -4.91
N PHE A 119 -14.25 -4.13 -4.58
CA PHE A 119 -13.00 -4.87 -4.73
C PHE A 119 -13.26 -6.33 -5.12
N ASN A 120 -12.22 -6.97 -5.66
CA ASN A 120 -12.12 -8.40 -5.82
C ASN A 120 -10.80 -8.85 -5.19
N VAL A 121 -10.76 -10.03 -4.60
CA VAL A 121 -9.54 -10.60 -4.02
C VAL A 121 -9.39 -12.06 -4.38
N ASP A 122 -8.15 -12.44 -4.69
CA ASP A 122 -7.74 -13.81 -4.97
C ASP A 122 -6.56 -14.18 -4.08
N PHE A 123 -6.64 -15.32 -3.39
CA PHE A 123 -5.59 -15.79 -2.50
C PHE A 123 -4.81 -16.94 -3.14
N SER A 124 -3.50 -16.94 -2.96
CA SER A 124 -2.62 -18.03 -3.36
C SER A 124 -2.33 -18.96 -2.19
N TYR A 125 -2.29 -20.26 -2.48
CA TYR A 125 -1.93 -21.34 -1.55
C TYR A 125 -1.01 -22.35 -2.25
N VAL A 126 -0.19 -21.90 -3.19
CA VAL A 126 0.64 -22.77 -4.03
C VAL A 126 1.74 -23.48 -3.25
N LEU A 127 2.11 -22.97 -2.09
CA LEU A 127 3.08 -23.62 -1.20
C LEU A 127 2.47 -24.72 -0.32
N GLY A 128 1.13 -24.82 -0.26
CA GLY A 128 0.42 -25.84 0.49
C GLY A 128 0.26 -25.56 1.99
N ASP A 129 0.57 -24.33 2.43
CA ASP A 129 0.37 -23.91 3.82
C ASP A 129 -1.12 -23.65 4.13
N PRO A 130 -1.53 -23.70 5.43
CA PRO A 130 -2.90 -23.38 5.84
C PRO A 130 -3.23 -21.89 5.78
N VAL A 131 -2.25 -21.05 5.46
CA VAL A 131 -2.34 -19.61 5.29
C VAL A 131 -2.01 -19.21 3.85
N ASP A 132 -2.44 -18.03 3.43
CA ASP A 132 -2.13 -17.53 2.10
C ASP A 132 -0.63 -17.23 1.95
N ASP A 133 -0.04 -17.74 0.87
CA ASP A 133 1.34 -17.46 0.47
C ASP A 133 1.46 -16.24 -0.46
N GLY A 134 0.33 -15.63 -0.78
CA GLY A 134 0.20 -14.43 -1.58
C GLY A 134 -1.26 -14.08 -1.82
N PHE A 135 -1.50 -12.88 -2.32
CA PHE A 135 -2.82 -12.44 -2.74
C PHE A 135 -2.71 -11.42 -3.87
N PHE A 136 -3.79 -11.31 -4.61
CA PHE A 136 -4.02 -10.27 -5.61
C PHE A 136 -5.36 -9.62 -5.36
N THR A 137 -5.43 -8.29 -5.34
CA THR A 137 -6.69 -7.57 -5.23
C THR A 137 -6.77 -6.43 -6.22
N TYR A 138 -7.97 -6.25 -6.79
CA TYR A 138 -8.33 -5.13 -7.63
C TYR A 138 -9.39 -4.30 -6.91
N ILE A 139 -9.09 -3.03 -6.69
CA ILE A 139 -9.95 -2.11 -5.93
C ILE A 139 -10.37 -0.96 -6.84
N THR A 140 -11.65 -0.60 -6.81
CA THR A 140 -12.19 0.60 -7.46
C THR A 140 -12.68 1.55 -6.39
N PHE A 141 -12.25 2.82 -6.46
CA PHE A 141 -12.70 3.88 -5.56
C PHE A 141 -13.84 4.69 -6.18
N GLU A 142 -14.65 5.34 -5.34
CA GLU A 142 -15.80 6.14 -5.82
C GLU A 142 -15.38 7.32 -6.70
N ASN A 143 -14.17 7.88 -6.51
CA ASN A 143 -13.60 8.92 -7.36
C ASN A 143 -13.08 8.41 -8.72
N GLY A 144 -13.24 7.12 -9.01
CA GLY A 144 -12.83 6.47 -10.26
C GLY A 144 -11.38 5.98 -10.29
N VAL A 145 -10.57 6.23 -9.27
CA VAL A 145 -9.23 5.64 -9.15
C VAL A 145 -9.34 4.13 -9.01
N ARG A 146 -8.47 3.40 -9.70
CA ARG A 146 -8.36 1.95 -9.65
C ARG A 146 -7.02 1.54 -9.10
N ALA A 147 -7.00 0.51 -8.27
CA ALA A 147 -5.76 0.00 -7.72
C ALA A 147 -5.61 -1.51 -7.88
N ILE A 148 -4.39 -1.95 -8.09
CA ILE A 148 -3.96 -3.35 -8.00
C ILE A 148 -2.98 -3.43 -6.83
N VAL A 149 -3.25 -4.34 -5.90
CA VAL A 149 -2.30 -4.68 -4.83
C VAL A 149 -2.00 -6.16 -4.91
N GLU A 150 -0.74 -6.50 -4.95
CA GLU A 150 -0.28 -7.89 -5.07
C GLU A 150 0.87 -8.17 -4.10
N VAL A 151 0.77 -9.29 -3.40
CA VAL A 151 1.88 -9.87 -2.66
C VAL A 151 2.08 -11.31 -3.16
N GLY A 152 3.33 -11.68 -3.43
CA GLY A 152 3.66 -13.01 -3.88
C GLY A 152 5.00 -13.47 -3.33
N THR A 153 5.05 -14.72 -2.86
CA THR A 153 6.26 -15.34 -2.27
C THR A 153 6.91 -16.38 -3.17
N SER A 154 6.40 -16.54 -4.40
CA SER A 154 6.88 -17.51 -5.40
C SER A 154 7.26 -16.87 -6.73
N ASN A 155 7.65 -15.58 -6.71
CA ASN A 155 7.96 -14.80 -7.89
C ASN A 155 9.49 -14.80 -8.15
N TYR A 156 9.93 -15.62 -9.11
CA TYR A 156 11.35 -15.69 -9.51
C TYR A 156 11.79 -14.48 -10.35
N THR A 157 10.83 -13.75 -10.92
CA THR A 157 11.03 -12.46 -11.60
C THR A 157 10.02 -11.48 -11.02
N LYS A 158 10.47 -10.28 -10.68
CA LYS A 158 9.59 -9.26 -10.07
C LYS A 158 8.99 -8.35 -11.13
N LEU A 159 7.75 -7.94 -10.90
CA LEU A 159 7.14 -6.77 -11.51
C LEU A 159 7.54 -5.51 -10.73
N PRO A 160 7.35 -4.29 -11.29
CA PRO A 160 7.65 -3.07 -10.55
C PRO A 160 6.96 -3.00 -9.19
N ARG A 161 7.68 -2.47 -8.20
CA ARG A 161 7.14 -2.21 -6.85
C ARG A 161 5.95 -1.24 -6.90
N TRP A 162 6.10 -0.17 -7.70
CA TRP A 162 5.05 0.78 -8.00
C TRP A 162 4.95 1.02 -9.51
N TYR A 163 3.71 1.04 -10.00
CA TYR A 163 3.38 1.49 -11.35
C TYR A 163 2.15 2.39 -11.27
N VAL A 164 2.34 3.69 -11.52
CA VAL A 164 1.33 4.71 -11.27
C VAL A 164 1.05 5.46 -12.55
N LYS A 165 -0.22 5.47 -12.98
CA LYS A 165 -0.68 6.16 -14.18
C LYS A 165 -1.49 7.38 -13.81
N GLY A 166 -1.07 8.52 -14.33
CA GLY A 166 -1.80 9.78 -14.30
C GLY A 166 -2.27 10.18 -15.69
N MET A 167 -3.08 11.21 -15.75
CA MET A 167 -3.66 11.71 -17.00
C MET A 167 -2.61 12.29 -17.95
N GLU A 168 -1.45 12.70 -17.43
CA GLU A 168 -0.39 13.35 -18.18
C GLU A 168 0.91 12.55 -18.21
N GLY A 169 0.99 11.41 -17.51
CA GLY A 169 2.22 10.63 -17.47
C GLY A 169 2.13 9.34 -16.67
N THR A 170 3.27 8.69 -16.54
CA THR A 170 3.40 7.44 -15.80
C THR A 170 4.69 7.45 -14.99
N ALA A 171 4.61 7.02 -13.72
CA ALA A 171 5.76 6.79 -12.85
C ALA A 171 5.89 5.30 -12.55
N LYS A 172 7.12 4.79 -12.59
CA LYS A 172 7.46 3.41 -12.28
C LYS A 172 8.64 3.39 -11.31
N ILE A 173 8.51 2.66 -10.21
CA ILE A 173 9.60 2.37 -9.27
C ILE A 173 9.80 0.87 -9.28
N ASP A 174 11.01 0.42 -9.58
CA ASP A 174 11.25 -0.99 -9.88
C ASP A 174 11.34 -1.86 -8.61
N ASP A 175 12.06 -1.40 -7.58
CA ASP A 175 12.22 -2.15 -6.31
C ASP A 175 12.56 -1.18 -5.15
N TRP A 176 12.98 -1.75 -4.02
CA TRP A 176 13.34 -1.03 -2.78
C TRP A 176 14.54 -0.07 -2.90
N ASP A 177 15.34 -0.20 -3.96
CA ASP A 177 16.44 0.72 -4.26
C ASP A 177 15.96 2.06 -4.85
N CYS A 178 14.63 2.22 -5.01
CA CYS A 178 13.99 3.43 -5.52
C CYS A 178 14.42 3.82 -6.94
N GLN A 179 15.00 2.89 -7.70
CA GLN A 179 15.28 3.11 -9.11
C GLN A 179 14.00 2.99 -9.94
N GLY A 180 13.95 3.69 -11.05
CA GLY A 180 12.77 3.66 -11.92
C GLY A 180 12.79 4.78 -12.93
N GLU A 181 11.63 5.08 -13.46
CA GLU A 181 11.46 6.13 -14.48
C GLU A 181 10.13 6.85 -14.30
N MET A 182 10.11 8.12 -14.67
CA MET A 182 8.88 8.88 -14.78
C MET A 182 8.87 9.59 -16.13
N ILE A 183 7.80 9.34 -16.89
CA ILE A 183 7.62 9.88 -18.24
C ILE A 183 6.31 10.64 -18.28
N ARG A 184 6.34 11.83 -18.84
CA ARG A 184 5.14 12.66 -18.99
C ARG A 184 4.99 13.16 -20.42
N ALA A 185 3.75 13.45 -20.80
CA ALA A 185 3.44 14.09 -22.07
C ALA A 185 4.01 15.52 -22.09
N THR A 186 4.55 15.93 -23.22
CA THR A 186 4.93 17.32 -23.48
C THR A 186 3.73 18.11 -24.01
N ASN A 187 3.75 19.45 -23.82
CA ASN A 187 2.78 20.36 -24.44
C ASN A 187 3.22 20.80 -25.86
N ALA A 188 3.91 19.93 -26.59
CA ALA A 188 4.40 20.25 -27.94
C ALA A 188 3.23 20.43 -28.92
N GLU A 189 3.14 21.62 -29.55
CA GLU A 189 2.06 21.96 -30.48
C GLU A 189 2.09 21.17 -31.79
N ASN A 190 3.22 20.54 -32.14
CA ASN A 190 3.46 19.85 -33.42
C ASN A 190 3.87 18.38 -33.22
N VAL A 191 3.08 17.63 -32.45
CA VAL A 191 3.32 16.19 -32.30
C VAL A 191 2.97 15.46 -33.60
N SER A 192 3.93 14.75 -34.19
CA SER A 192 3.70 13.96 -35.39
C SER A 192 2.73 12.81 -35.11
N ALA A 193 1.84 12.54 -36.06
CA ALA A 193 0.90 11.41 -35.96
C ALA A 193 1.65 10.08 -35.78
N PRO A 194 1.14 9.14 -34.93
CA PRO A 194 1.78 7.85 -34.71
C PRO A 194 2.01 7.10 -36.07
N LYS A 195 3.24 6.66 -36.28
CA LYS A 195 3.58 5.79 -37.42
C LYS A 195 3.21 4.35 -37.09
N ALA A 196 2.69 3.63 -38.07
CA ALA A 196 2.42 2.19 -37.90
C ALA A 196 3.72 1.43 -37.54
N ILE A 197 3.63 0.58 -36.52
CA ILE A 197 4.71 -0.33 -36.13
C ILE A 197 4.32 -1.78 -36.38
N GLN A 198 5.33 -2.65 -36.56
CA GLN A 198 5.13 -4.08 -36.61
C GLN A 198 4.78 -4.61 -35.23
N ALA A 199 3.61 -5.24 -35.10
CA ALA A 199 3.17 -5.90 -33.87
C ALA A 199 2.80 -7.37 -34.22
N GLY A 200 3.68 -8.30 -33.86
CA GLY A 200 3.57 -9.68 -34.31
C GLY A 200 3.65 -9.78 -35.82
N VAL A 201 2.63 -10.40 -36.45
CA VAL A 201 2.57 -10.57 -37.90
C VAL A 201 1.86 -9.43 -38.65
N GLY A 202 1.37 -8.43 -37.94
CA GLY A 202 0.60 -7.31 -38.48
C GLY A 202 1.13 -5.94 -38.09
N LEU A 203 0.51 -4.90 -38.69
CA LEU A 203 0.81 -3.50 -38.36
C LEU A 203 -0.26 -2.93 -37.43
N THR A 204 0.16 -2.07 -36.49
CA THR A 204 -0.74 -1.29 -35.65
C THR A 204 -0.29 0.17 -35.56
N LYS A 205 -1.25 1.11 -35.42
CA LYS A 205 -1.00 2.50 -35.06
C LYS A 205 -1.40 2.81 -33.61
N THR A 206 -2.43 2.11 -33.13
CA THR A 206 -2.97 2.35 -31.78
C THR A 206 -2.00 2.01 -30.67
N MET A 207 -1.10 1.05 -30.90
CA MET A 207 -0.06 0.64 -29.94
C MET A 207 1.34 1.14 -30.34
N ALA A 208 1.42 2.06 -31.30
CA ALA A 208 2.67 2.72 -31.63
C ALA A 208 3.09 3.63 -30.46
N PRO A 209 4.39 3.66 -30.09
CA PRO A 209 4.87 4.61 -29.10
C PRO A 209 4.59 6.04 -29.58
N PRO A 210 4.37 6.99 -28.65
CA PRO A 210 4.36 8.41 -28.99
C PRO A 210 5.69 8.82 -29.63
N SER A 211 5.70 9.93 -30.37
CA SER A 211 6.96 10.48 -30.87
C SER A 211 7.84 11.00 -29.72
N GLU A 212 9.14 11.08 -29.92
CA GLU A 212 10.08 11.58 -28.90
C GLU A 212 9.73 13.00 -28.45
N GLU A 213 9.21 13.83 -29.38
CA GLU A 213 8.79 15.20 -29.06
C GLU A 213 7.52 15.25 -28.18
N ALA A 214 6.75 14.16 -28.16
CA ALA A 214 5.49 14.08 -27.42
C ALA A 214 5.67 13.68 -25.95
N MET A 215 6.87 13.28 -25.56
CA MET A 215 7.18 12.79 -24.22
C MET A 215 8.48 13.36 -23.69
N GLU A 216 8.56 13.55 -22.39
CA GLU A 216 9.77 13.88 -21.67
C GLU A 216 10.00 12.95 -20.49
N SER A 217 11.24 12.59 -20.25
CA SER A 217 11.66 11.91 -19.02
C SER A 217 11.92 12.96 -17.95
N ILE A 218 11.29 12.79 -16.80
CA ILE A 218 11.46 13.66 -15.63
C ILE A 218 12.05 12.86 -14.48
N PRO A 219 12.89 13.44 -13.62
CA PRO A 219 13.46 12.72 -12.49
C PRO A 219 12.36 12.28 -11.52
N LEU A 220 12.49 11.10 -10.97
CA LEU A 220 11.72 10.69 -9.80
C LEU A 220 12.07 11.59 -8.61
N PRO A 221 11.12 11.84 -7.68
CA PRO A 221 11.44 12.48 -6.41
C PRO A 221 12.55 11.73 -5.67
N GLU A 222 13.32 12.42 -4.81
CA GLU A 222 14.33 11.77 -3.99
C GLU A 222 13.65 10.99 -2.84
N GLY A 223 13.92 9.69 -2.75
CA GLY A 223 13.42 8.85 -1.68
C GLY A 223 14.29 8.95 -0.43
N HIS A 224 13.72 9.43 0.67
CA HIS A 224 14.39 9.50 1.97
C HIS A 224 13.62 8.68 3.00
N ALA A 225 14.26 7.64 3.55
CA ALA A 225 13.72 6.91 4.69
C ALA A 225 13.97 7.70 5.98
N ASP A 226 12.92 8.02 6.70
CA ASP A 226 13.02 8.66 8.01
C ASP A 226 11.90 8.19 8.92
N PHE A 227 12.23 7.39 9.95
CA PHE A 227 11.28 6.91 10.94
C PHE A 227 11.13 7.86 12.14
N VAL A 228 11.94 8.89 12.25
CA VAL A 228 11.91 9.84 13.35
C VAL A 228 10.55 10.54 13.45
N PRO A 229 9.90 10.96 12.34
CA PRO A 229 8.60 11.63 12.41
C PRO A 229 7.49 10.85 13.12
N PHE A 230 7.50 9.52 13.08
CA PHE A 230 6.55 8.72 13.86
C PHE A 230 6.75 8.91 15.36
N TYR A 231 7.98 8.87 15.84
CA TYR A 231 8.29 8.98 17.27
C TYR A 231 8.19 10.42 17.77
N GLU A 232 8.52 11.40 16.96
CA GLU A 232 8.27 12.81 17.25
C GLU A 232 6.78 13.07 17.44
N ASN A 233 5.95 12.58 16.50
CA ASN A 233 4.51 12.69 16.61
C ASN A 233 3.95 11.92 17.81
N LEU A 234 4.48 10.74 18.15
CA LEU A 234 4.11 10.01 19.35
C LEU A 234 4.37 10.85 20.62
N TYR A 235 5.54 11.52 20.69
CA TYR A 235 5.85 12.43 21.79
C TYR A 235 4.85 13.58 21.85
N GLU A 236 4.58 14.23 20.74
CA GLU A 236 3.63 15.35 20.63
C GLU A 236 2.20 14.94 21.03
N VAL A 237 1.74 13.75 20.59
CA VAL A 237 0.43 13.21 20.97
C VAL A 237 0.34 13.01 22.48
N ILE A 238 1.37 12.43 23.11
CA ILE A 238 1.37 12.11 24.53
C ILE A 238 1.55 13.37 25.39
N ARG A 239 2.40 14.31 24.98
CA ARG A 239 2.81 15.46 25.80
C ARG A 239 2.05 16.74 25.49
N GLU A 240 1.64 16.90 24.25
CA GLU A 240 1.05 18.16 23.78
C GLU A 240 -0.42 17.99 23.34
N GLY A 241 -0.93 16.74 23.29
CA GLY A 241 -2.30 16.45 22.89
C GLY A 241 -2.55 16.68 21.40
N LYS A 242 -1.49 16.63 20.57
CA LYS A 242 -1.64 16.73 19.11
C LYS A 242 -2.30 15.47 18.52
N GLU A 243 -2.82 15.62 17.32
CA GLU A 243 -3.40 14.52 16.56
C GLU A 243 -2.32 13.53 16.10
N PRO A 244 -2.58 12.21 16.18
CA PRO A 244 -1.67 11.22 15.64
C PRO A 244 -1.65 11.25 14.10
N ILE A 245 -0.47 11.14 13.51
CA ILE A 245 -0.30 10.95 12.05
C ILE A 245 -0.91 9.62 11.63
N VAL A 246 -0.67 8.56 12.40
CA VAL A 246 -1.33 7.26 12.20
C VAL A 246 -2.59 7.22 13.06
N LYS A 247 -3.73 7.54 12.45
CA LYS A 247 -5.01 7.56 13.15
C LYS A 247 -5.56 6.14 13.32
N ASN A 248 -6.06 5.84 14.51
CA ASN A 248 -6.68 4.54 14.77
C ASN A 248 -7.88 4.24 13.86
N ALA A 249 -8.60 5.27 13.42
CA ALA A 249 -9.71 5.12 12.47
C ALA A 249 -9.21 4.62 11.09
N GLU A 250 -8.07 5.10 10.61
CA GLU A 250 -7.45 4.65 9.37
C GLU A 250 -6.97 3.19 9.48
N VAL A 251 -6.30 2.86 10.59
CA VAL A 251 -5.88 1.47 10.88
C VAL A 251 -7.08 0.52 10.94
N ARG A 252 -8.17 0.97 11.57
CA ARG A 252 -9.42 0.22 11.64
C ARG A 252 -10.03 0.00 10.26
N GLN A 253 -9.98 1.00 9.38
CA GLN A 253 -10.46 0.87 8.00
C GLN A 253 -9.67 -0.17 7.21
N VAL A 254 -8.34 -0.17 7.34
CA VAL A 254 -7.49 -1.20 6.72
C VAL A 254 -7.86 -2.60 7.21
N LEU A 255 -8.00 -2.77 8.52
CA LEU A 255 -8.33 -4.07 9.09
C LEU A 255 -9.74 -4.53 8.73
N ALA A 256 -10.71 -3.60 8.63
CA ALA A 256 -12.06 -3.90 8.16
C ALA A 256 -12.06 -4.41 6.71
N LEU A 257 -11.27 -3.77 5.84
CA LEU A 257 -11.09 -4.22 4.46
C LEU A 257 -10.48 -5.64 4.42
N ILE A 258 -9.49 -5.91 5.26
CA ILE A 258 -8.88 -7.25 5.37
C ILE A 258 -9.92 -8.30 5.82
N ASP A 259 -10.74 -7.99 6.84
CA ASP A 259 -11.81 -8.88 7.31
C ASP A 259 -12.83 -9.16 6.18
N GLU A 260 -13.21 -8.15 5.42
CA GLU A 260 -14.10 -8.31 4.26
C GLU A 260 -13.46 -9.15 3.16
N MET A 261 -12.17 -8.98 2.88
CA MET A 261 -11.43 -9.80 1.91
C MET A 261 -11.41 -11.27 2.33
N PHE A 262 -11.15 -11.56 3.61
CA PHE A 262 -11.22 -12.92 4.12
C PHE A 262 -12.64 -13.50 4.03
N ALA A 263 -13.67 -12.73 4.37
CA ALA A 263 -15.06 -13.17 4.30
C ALA A 263 -15.51 -13.51 2.87
N VAL A 264 -15.13 -12.69 1.88
CA VAL A 264 -15.41 -12.95 0.45
C VAL A 264 -14.75 -14.25 -0.02
N ALA A 265 -13.56 -14.55 0.48
CA ALA A 265 -12.83 -15.79 0.17
C ALA A 265 -13.30 -17.00 0.98
N GLY A 266 -14.29 -16.85 1.88
CA GLY A 266 -14.83 -17.94 2.71
C GLY A 266 -13.89 -18.37 3.86
N ARG A 267 -13.10 -17.47 4.39
CA ARG A 267 -12.11 -17.72 5.48
C ARG A 267 -12.61 -17.25 6.83
#